data_5d6c3fc4dda43e63f09b6a26954ec33c
#
_entry.id   5d6c3fc4dda43e63f09b6a26954ec33c
#
_cell.length_a   1.000
_cell.length_b   1.000
_cell.length_c   1.000
_cell.angle_alpha   90.00
_cell.angle_beta   90.00
_cell.angle_gamma   90.00
#
_symmetry.space_group_name_H-M   'P 1'
#
loop_
_entity.id
_entity.type
_entity.pdbx_description
1 polymer ?
#
loop_
_entity_poly.entity_id
_entity_poly.type
_entity_poly.pdbx_seq_one_letter_code
_entity_poly.pdbx_strand_id
1 'polypeptide(L)'
;MKRELKVLIGLACLFVIGLPVFAQPNSRSIETFVLDDFDSAGSQNYMYNGKTYNWDWEVGSSRFIADGYPKTGYFEGVPNSLKQLHKGEDKEFKVFGVKSAFKRKGDNWFEVYPTSDGKSFEIPFVGVVSQMDFWIWGAGYNYYLEVMVRDALGTVKVLPAGSLAFHGWKNIVINIPGWIKQSSHLRSGPENLTFVGFRIRTDAEEYVDNFVVYFDQIKYTSNSLSLIYDGYELNEVDFGDSSDSDEVSGGDAK
;
A
#
# COMPACT_ATOMS: atom_id res chain seq x y z
N MET A 1 34.96 65.33 1.88
CA MET A 1 34.86 64.32 0.81
C MET A 1 35.19 62.87 1.25
N LYS A 2 36.19 62.60 2.05
CA LYS A 2 36.50 61.19 2.45
C LYS A 2 35.54 60.54 3.47
N ARG A 3 34.76 61.34 4.18
CA ARG A 3 33.82 60.84 5.21
C ARG A 3 32.48 60.44 4.61
N GLU A 4 32.01 61.17 3.60
CA GLU A 4 30.76 60.86 2.88
C GLU A 4 30.89 59.61 2.03
N LEU A 5 32.06 59.35 1.46
CA LEU A 5 32.33 58.13 0.66
C LEU A 5 32.31 56.85 1.50
N LYS A 6 32.73 56.91 2.79
CA LYS A 6 32.69 55.77 3.72
C LYS A 6 31.28 55.41 4.14
N VAL A 7 30.41 56.41 4.29
CA VAL A 7 28.98 56.20 4.63
C VAL A 7 28.23 55.60 3.43
N LEU A 8 28.55 56.02 2.21
CA LEU A 8 27.93 55.51 0.98
C LEU A 8 28.32 54.04 0.72
N ILE A 9 29.57 53.65 0.98
CA ILE A 9 30.05 52.26 0.85
C ILE A 9 29.44 51.39 1.96
N GLY A 10 29.29 51.91 3.17
CA GLY A 10 28.61 51.22 4.28
C GLY A 10 27.13 50.97 4.02
N LEU A 11 26.44 51.92 3.36
CA LEU A 11 25.02 51.77 3.00
C LEU A 11 24.85 50.79 1.83
N ALA A 12 25.75 50.78 0.85
CA ALA A 12 25.73 49.83 -0.27
C ALA A 12 25.96 48.39 0.19
N CYS A 13 26.82 48.17 1.20
CA CYS A 13 27.06 46.83 1.75
C CYS A 13 25.86 46.32 2.60
N LEU A 14 25.06 47.21 3.20
CA LEU A 14 23.86 46.78 3.94
C LEU A 14 22.71 46.34 3.03
N PHE A 15 22.69 46.78 1.79
CA PHE A 15 21.62 46.41 0.84
C PHE A 15 21.83 45.04 0.16
N VAL A 16 23.03 44.46 0.26
CA VAL A 16 23.35 43.16 -0.35
C VAL A 16 22.99 41.98 0.57
N ILE A 17 22.69 42.21 1.87
CA ILE A 17 22.42 41.13 2.83
C ILE A 17 20.92 40.73 2.89
N GLY A 18 20.08 41.37 2.12
CA GLY A 18 18.62 41.23 2.18
C GLY A 18 17.96 40.51 0.99
N LEU A 19 18.68 39.74 0.22
CA LEU A 19 18.00 38.84 -0.73
C LEU A 19 17.44 37.66 0.07
N PRO A 20 16.09 37.53 0.15
CA PRO A 20 15.52 36.32 0.70
C PRO A 20 15.99 35.17 -0.17
N VAL A 21 16.82 34.29 0.38
CA VAL A 21 17.01 32.97 -0.18
C VAL A 21 15.64 32.30 -0.06
N PHE A 22 14.84 32.37 -1.12
CA PHE A 22 13.70 31.50 -1.27
C PHE A 22 14.28 30.10 -1.35
N ALA A 23 14.39 29.44 -0.20
CA ALA A 23 14.51 28.00 -0.17
C ALA A 23 13.29 27.48 -0.90
N GLN A 24 13.46 26.96 -2.10
CA GLN A 24 12.38 26.23 -2.76
C GLN A 24 11.95 25.15 -1.79
N PRO A 25 10.67 25.10 -1.40
CA PRO A 25 10.22 24.00 -0.56
C PRO A 25 10.56 22.73 -1.30
N ASN A 26 11.35 21.87 -0.67
CA ASN A 26 11.56 20.52 -1.18
C ASN A 26 10.17 19.88 -1.30
N SER A 27 9.69 19.77 -2.51
CA SER A 27 8.38 19.19 -2.83
C SER A 27 8.37 17.66 -2.65
N ARG A 28 8.97 17.16 -1.56
CA ARG A 28 8.95 15.76 -1.18
C ARG A 28 8.31 15.65 0.20
N SER A 29 7.12 15.09 0.26
CA SER A 29 6.53 14.60 1.49
C SER A 29 6.64 13.08 1.49
N ILE A 30 7.60 12.57 2.26
CA ILE A 30 7.75 11.13 2.44
C ILE A 30 6.88 10.74 3.62
N GLU A 31 5.87 9.93 3.35
CA GLU A 31 4.90 9.48 4.33
C GLU A 31 4.85 7.95 4.36
N THR A 32 4.55 7.40 5.53
CA THR A 32 4.34 5.97 5.71
C THR A 32 2.86 5.72 5.97
N PHE A 33 2.26 4.89 5.15
CA PHE A 33 0.87 4.49 5.23
C PHE A 33 0.77 3.05 5.71
N VAL A 34 -0.17 2.79 6.61
CA VAL A 34 -0.56 1.41 6.95
C VAL A 34 -1.56 0.96 5.90
N LEU A 35 -1.23 -0.12 5.21
CA LEU A 35 -2.13 -0.74 4.25
C LEU A 35 -3.12 -1.63 4.98
N ASP A 36 -2.65 -2.49 5.89
CA ASP A 36 -3.49 -3.31 6.76
C ASP A 36 -2.75 -3.65 8.05
N ASP A 37 -3.42 -3.56 9.19
CA ASP A 37 -2.90 -3.96 10.50
C ASP A 37 -3.40 -5.33 10.95
N PHE A 38 -4.30 -5.96 10.21
CA PHE A 38 -4.94 -7.26 10.48
C PHE A 38 -5.70 -7.38 11.80
N ASP A 39 -5.86 -6.31 12.54
CA ASP A 39 -6.54 -6.35 13.85
C ASP A 39 -8.03 -6.69 13.74
N SER A 40 -8.63 -6.38 12.59
CA SER A 40 -10.00 -6.80 12.27
C SER A 40 -10.22 -6.92 10.77
N ALA A 41 -11.05 -7.89 10.36
CA ALA A 41 -11.48 -8.03 8.98
C ALA A 41 -12.21 -6.78 8.50
N GLY A 42 -11.87 -6.28 7.30
CA GLY A 42 -12.52 -5.12 6.69
C GLY A 42 -12.32 -3.80 7.45
N SER A 43 -11.34 -3.69 8.35
CA SER A 43 -11.06 -2.47 9.11
C SER A 43 -10.49 -1.35 8.24
N GLN A 44 -9.78 -1.71 7.20
CA GLN A 44 -9.18 -0.76 6.28
C GLN A 44 -10.14 -0.43 5.13
N ASN A 45 -10.06 0.79 4.63
CA ASN A 45 -10.89 1.21 3.52
C ASN A 45 -10.11 2.13 2.57
N TYR A 46 -10.58 2.15 1.34
CA TYR A 46 -10.08 3.01 0.29
C TYR A 46 -11.26 3.62 -0.48
N MET A 47 -11.23 4.94 -0.67
CA MET A 47 -12.24 5.63 -1.45
C MET A 47 -11.71 5.88 -2.86
N TYR A 48 -12.46 5.43 -3.87
CA TYR A 48 -12.15 5.65 -5.28
C TYR A 48 -13.43 5.93 -6.06
N ASN A 49 -13.46 7.01 -6.83
CA ASN A 49 -14.63 7.46 -7.59
C ASN A 49 -15.91 7.52 -6.73
N GLY A 50 -15.83 8.09 -5.53
CA GLY A 50 -16.97 8.23 -4.62
C GLY A 50 -17.46 6.92 -3.99
N LYS A 51 -16.84 5.78 -4.29
CA LYS A 51 -17.14 4.48 -3.68
C LYS A 51 -16.06 4.09 -2.67
N THR A 52 -16.50 3.70 -1.49
CA THR A 52 -15.60 3.12 -0.46
C THR A 52 -15.50 1.63 -0.66
N TYR A 53 -14.28 1.12 -0.70
CA TYR A 53 -13.94 -0.29 -0.77
C TYR A 53 -13.37 -0.70 0.59
N ASN A 54 -13.97 -1.72 1.19
CA ASN A 54 -13.40 -2.46 2.30
C ASN A 54 -12.88 -3.79 1.74
N TRP A 55 -11.88 -4.37 2.37
CA TRP A 55 -11.36 -5.67 1.95
C TRP A 55 -11.19 -6.62 3.12
N ASP A 56 -11.20 -7.87 2.78
CA ASP A 56 -10.81 -8.99 3.61
C ASP A 56 -9.79 -9.84 2.84
N TRP A 57 -9.21 -10.82 3.47
CA TRP A 57 -8.14 -11.62 2.90
C TRP A 57 -8.62 -13.02 2.57
N GLU A 58 -8.31 -13.45 1.35
CA GLU A 58 -8.55 -14.81 0.87
C GLU A 58 -7.26 -15.48 0.42
N VAL A 59 -7.32 -16.81 0.29
CA VAL A 59 -6.17 -17.62 -0.10
C VAL A 59 -6.52 -18.52 -1.27
N GLY A 60 -5.84 -18.29 -2.40
CA GLY A 60 -5.82 -19.18 -3.55
C GLY A 60 -4.62 -20.12 -3.48
N SER A 61 -4.68 -21.28 -4.13
CA SER A 61 -3.60 -22.26 -4.07
C SER A 61 -3.44 -23.05 -5.37
N SER A 62 -2.25 -23.65 -5.52
CA SER A 62 -1.98 -24.58 -6.61
C SER A 62 -2.83 -25.85 -6.49
N ARG A 63 -3.00 -26.55 -7.60
CA ARG A 63 -3.89 -27.72 -7.72
C ARG A 63 -3.55 -28.89 -6.79
N PHE A 64 -2.36 -28.94 -6.23
CA PHE A 64 -1.92 -30.02 -5.32
C PHE A 64 -2.10 -29.73 -3.85
N ILE A 65 -2.87 -28.69 -3.52
CA ILE A 65 -3.24 -28.45 -2.13
C ILE A 65 -3.91 -29.70 -1.53
N ALA A 66 -3.61 -30.02 -0.29
CA ALA A 66 -4.22 -31.14 0.41
C ALA A 66 -5.69 -30.84 0.74
N ASP A 67 -6.50 -31.89 0.88
CA ASP A 67 -7.92 -31.74 1.16
C ASP A 67 -8.14 -31.06 2.53
N GLY A 68 -9.02 -30.07 2.56
CA GLY A 68 -9.30 -29.26 3.73
C GLY A 68 -8.29 -28.13 4.00
N TYR A 69 -7.41 -27.83 3.04
CA TYR A 69 -6.48 -26.71 3.07
C TYR A 69 -6.70 -25.80 1.83
N PRO A 70 -6.26 -24.53 1.86
CA PRO A 70 -5.66 -23.83 3.01
C PRO A 70 -6.71 -23.54 4.11
N LYS A 71 -6.25 -23.36 5.36
CA LYS A 71 -7.06 -22.85 6.47
C LYS A 71 -6.57 -21.47 6.82
N THR A 72 -7.50 -20.54 7.00
CA THR A 72 -7.20 -19.13 7.26
C THR A 72 -7.98 -18.64 8.47
N GLY A 73 -7.53 -17.56 9.07
CA GLY A 73 -8.25 -16.89 10.15
C GLY A 73 -7.45 -15.78 10.78
N TYR A 74 -8.13 -15.03 11.63
CA TYR A 74 -7.54 -14.02 12.49
C TYR A 74 -7.31 -14.62 13.87
N PHE A 75 -6.11 -14.46 14.41
CA PHE A 75 -5.68 -15.05 15.66
C PHE A 75 -5.10 -13.96 16.57
N GLU A 76 -5.29 -14.10 17.87
CA GLU A 76 -4.62 -13.24 18.84
C GLU A 76 -3.11 -13.38 18.70
N GLY A 77 -2.43 -12.27 18.56
CA GLY A 77 -0.98 -12.26 18.41
C GLY A 77 -0.49 -10.91 17.93
N VAL A 78 0.77 -10.64 18.18
CA VAL A 78 1.45 -9.41 17.74
C VAL A 78 2.97 -9.62 17.87
N PRO A 79 3.80 -9.09 16.94
CA PRO A 79 5.24 -8.99 17.14
C PRO A 79 5.58 -8.19 18.40
N ASN A 80 6.54 -8.68 19.20
CA ASN A 80 6.92 -7.98 20.44
C ASN A 80 7.32 -6.52 20.24
N SER A 81 7.91 -6.19 19.11
CA SER A 81 8.27 -4.82 18.77
C SER A 81 7.05 -3.92 18.62
N LEU A 82 6.00 -4.41 17.97
CA LEU A 82 4.73 -3.67 17.81
C LEU A 82 4.00 -3.55 19.15
N LYS A 83 3.99 -4.62 19.94
CA LYS A 83 3.40 -4.59 21.29
C LYS A 83 4.05 -3.53 22.18
N GLN A 84 5.35 -3.30 22.05
CA GLN A 84 6.06 -2.27 22.82
C GLN A 84 5.69 -0.85 22.36
N LEU A 85 5.45 -0.64 21.07
CA LEU A 85 5.02 0.66 20.54
C LEU A 85 3.64 1.08 21.04
N HIS A 86 2.74 0.11 21.23
CA HIS A 86 1.35 0.33 21.69
C HIS A 86 1.17 0.04 23.18
N LYS A 87 2.24 0.12 23.96
CA LYS A 87 2.18 -0.14 25.40
C LYS A 87 1.28 0.88 26.13
N GLY A 88 0.20 0.37 26.71
CA GLY A 88 -0.78 1.19 27.45
C GLY A 88 -2.04 1.49 26.65
N GLU A 89 -2.13 1.08 25.40
CA GLU A 89 -3.36 1.09 24.63
C GLU A 89 -4.20 -0.16 24.98
N ASP A 90 -5.51 0.02 25.19
CA ASP A 90 -6.46 -1.07 25.37
C ASP A 90 -6.95 -1.54 23.98
N LYS A 91 -6.05 -2.21 23.26
CA LYS A 91 -6.29 -2.69 21.89
C LYS A 91 -6.06 -4.19 21.83
N GLU A 92 -7.03 -4.92 21.25
CA GLU A 92 -6.84 -6.31 20.87
C GLU A 92 -6.01 -6.38 19.59
N PHE A 93 -4.90 -7.10 19.66
CA PHE A 93 -4.02 -7.32 18.52
C PHE A 93 -4.32 -8.66 17.88
N LYS A 94 -4.50 -8.68 16.58
CA LYS A 94 -4.70 -9.87 15.79
C LYS A 94 -3.71 -9.93 14.64
N VAL A 95 -3.53 -11.13 14.13
CA VAL A 95 -2.69 -11.43 12.99
C VAL A 95 -3.47 -12.31 12.02
N PHE A 96 -3.25 -12.16 10.72
CA PHE A 96 -3.83 -13.04 9.74
C PHE A 96 -2.97 -14.28 9.56
N GLY A 97 -3.53 -15.45 9.80
CA GLY A 97 -2.85 -16.74 9.74
C GLY A 97 -3.29 -17.59 8.57
N VAL A 98 -2.32 -18.27 7.95
CA VAL A 98 -2.56 -19.26 6.91
C VAL A 98 -1.87 -20.56 7.29
N LYS A 99 -2.63 -21.66 7.26
CA LYS A 99 -2.10 -23.01 7.40
C LYS A 99 -2.31 -23.77 6.09
N SER A 100 -1.24 -24.33 5.53
CA SER A 100 -1.29 -25.08 4.28
C SER A 100 -0.61 -26.44 4.40
N ALA A 101 -1.02 -27.36 3.53
CA ALA A 101 -0.37 -28.62 3.26
C ALA A 101 -0.59 -28.99 1.78
N PHE A 102 0.35 -29.73 1.20
CA PHE A 102 0.23 -30.18 -0.18
C PHE A 102 0.32 -31.71 -0.27
N LYS A 103 -0.33 -32.28 -1.27
CA LYS A 103 -0.38 -33.74 -1.50
C LYS A 103 0.97 -34.34 -1.94
N ARG A 104 1.91 -33.50 -2.37
CA ARG A 104 3.23 -33.91 -2.84
C ARG A 104 4.23 -32.76 -2.73
N LYS A 105 5.51 -33.11 -2.62
CA LYS A 105 6.61 -32.18 -2.82
C LYS A 105 6.66 -31.66 -4.27
N GLY A 106 7.42 -30.63 -4.53
CA GLY A 106 7.61 -29.99 -5.81
C GLY A 106 7.30 -28.49 -5.75
N ASP A 107 7.13 -27.88 -6.91
CA ASP A 107 6.79 -26.47 -7.02
C ASP A 107 5.28 -26.28 -6.76
N ASN A 108 4.95 -26.07 -5.49
CA ASN A 108 3.60 -25.71 -5.06
C ASN A 108 3.59 -24.24 -4.60
N TRP A 109 2.41 -23.65 -4.56
CA TRP A 109 2.25 -22.28 -4.12
C TRP A 109 0.86 -22.04 -3.55
N PHE A 110 0.75 -21.02 -2.74
CA PHE A 110 -0.50 -20.37 -2.40
C PHE A 110 -0.31 -18.85 -2.40
N GLU A 111 -1.40 -18.14 -2.64
CA GLU A 111 -1.45 -16.69 -2.71
C GLU A 111 -2.42 -16.16 -1.66
N VAL A 112 -2.00 -15.11 -0.94
CA VAL A 112 -2.84 -14.36 0.00
C VAL A 112 -3.14 -13.03 -0.66
N TYR A 113 -4.40 -12.76 -0.92
CA TYR A 113 -4.82 -11.58 -1.67
C TYR A 113 -6.08 -10.94 -1.08
N PRO A 114 -6.22 -9.60 -1.22
CA PRO A 114 -7.40 -8.91 -0.74
C PRO A 114 -8.61 -9.16 -1.64
N THR A 115 -9.78 -9.23 -1.02
CA THR A 115 -11.09 -9.33 -1.68
C THR A 115 -12.02 -8.25 -1.19
N SER A 116 -12.88 -7.76 -2.07
CA SER A 116 -13.93 -6.80 -1.74
C SER A 116 -15.23 -7.25 -2.39
N ASP A 117 -16.31 -7.30 -1.61
CA ASP A 117 -17.62 -7.81 -2.08
C ASP A 117 -17.52 -9.24 -2.70
N GLY A 118 -16.64 -10.11 -2.16
CA GLY A 118 -16.43 -11.48 -2.64
C GLY A 118 -15.71 -11.59 -3.98
N LYS A 119 -15.04 -10.53 -4.42
CA LYS A 119 -14.22 -10.52 -5.65
C LYS A 119 -12.79 -10.10 -5.31
N SER A 120 -11.84 -10.65 -6.04
CA SER A 120 -10.46 -10.20 -5.95
C SER A 120 -10.39 -8.67 -6.10
N PHE A 121 -9.71 -8.04 -5.19
CA PHE A 121 -9.52 -6.60 -5.14
C PHE A 121 -8.03 -6.28 -5.08
N GLU A 122 -7.60 -5.25 -5.79
CA GLU A 122 -6.24 -4.76 -5.72
C GLU A 122 -6.22 -3.43 -4.99
N ILE A 123 -5.42 -3.32 -3.94
CA ILE A 123 -5.39 -2.12 -3.12
C ILE A 123 -4.49 -1.08 -3.78
N PRO A 124 -5.01 0.08 -4.23
CA PRO A 124 -4.21 1.12 -4.82
C PRO A 124 -3.30 1.78 -3.79
N PHE A 125 -2.05 2.03 -4.19
CA PHE A 125 -1.15 2.84 -3.39
C PHE A 125 -1.36 4.33 -3.63
N VAL A 126 -1.13 5.12 -2.59
CA VAL A 126 -1.12 6.59 -2.69
C VAL A 126 0.29 7.06 -2.99
N GLY A 127 0.46 7.93 -4.00
CA GLY A 127 1.75 8.52 -4.35
C GLY A 127 2.71 7.56 -5.04
N VAL A 128 3.99 7.93 -5.04
CA VAL A 128 5.08 7.11 -5.59
C VAL A 128 5.73 6.32 -4.48
N VAL A 129 5.50 5.02 -4.48
CA VAL A 129 5.99 4.09 -3.45
C VAL A 129 7.47 3.82 -3.63
N SER A 130 8.23 3.98 -2.57
CA SER A 130 9.66 3.66 -2.52
C SER A 130 9.94 2.28 -1.94
N GLN A 131 9.18 1.92 -0.90
CA GLN A 131 9.34 0.64 -0.21
C GLN A 131 8.04 0.17 0.42
N MET A 132 7.96 -1.13 0.67
CA MET A 132 6.96 -1.77 1.53
C MET A 132 7.66 -2.49 2.66
N ASP A 133 7.02 -2.55 3.82
CA ASP A 133 7.43 -3.41 4.92
C ASP A 133 6.22 -4.07 5.58
N PHE A 134 6.44 -5.26 6.11
CA PHE A 134 5.42 -6.04 6.80
C PHE A 134 6.06 -7.02 7.77
N TRP A 135 5.33 -7.40 8.79
CA TRP A 135 5.74 -8.44 9.70
C TRP A 135 5.24 -9.80 9.22
N ILE A 136 6.12 -10.78 9.28
CA ILE A 136 5.78 -12.17 8.95
C ILE A 136 6.38 -13.11 9.99
N TRP A 137 5.57 -14.09 10.41
CA TRP A 137 6.02 -15.16 11.28
C TRP A 137 6.30 -16.42 10.45
N GLY A 138 7.53 -16.91 10.54
CA GLY A 138 7.97 -18.11 9.85
C GLY A 138 8.07 -19.31 10.80
N ALA A 139 7.79 -20.49 10.26
CA ALA A 139 7.86 -21.78 10.96
C ALA A 139 9.13 -22.59 10.64
N GLY A 140 10.14 -21.97 10.02
CA GLY A 140 11.41 -22.62 9.69
C GLY A 140 11.42 -23.44 8.41
N TYR A 141 10.39 -23.33 7.56
CA TYR A 141 10.34 -24.00 6.26
C TYR A 141 11.09 -23.18 5.19
N ASN A 142 11.82 -23.84 4.32
CA ASN A 142 12.49 -23.20 3.19
C ASN A 142 11.50 -22.90 2.07
N TYR A 143 10.53 -22.05 2.36
CA TYR A 143 9.59 -21.51 1.39
C TYR A 143 10.00 -20.11 0.98
N TYR A 144 9.66 -19.72 -0.22
CA TYR A 144 10.00 -18.41 -0.80
C TYR A 144 8.80 -17.50 -0.76
N LEU A 145 8.99 -16.31 -0.19
CA LEU A 145 7.99 -15.26 -0.15
C LEU A 145 8.20 -14.29 -1.29
N GLU A 146 7.12 -13.96 -1.97
CA GLU A 146 7.05 -13.00 -3.07
C GLU A 146 5.92 -12.01 -2.80
N VAL A 147 6.13 -10.75 -3.17
CA VAL A 147 5.09 -9.71 -3.17
C VAL A 147 4.69 -9.44 -4.61
N MET A 148 3.39 -9.44 -4.87
CA MET A 148 2.84 -9.15 -6.17
C MET A 148 2.26 -7.73 -6.18
N VAL A 149 2.69 -6.94 -7.15
CA VAL A 149 2.14 -5.60 -7.42
C VAL A 149 1.76 -5.51 -8.89
N ARG A 150 0.73 -4.73 -9.21
CA ARG A 150 0.41 -4.43 -10.61
C ARG A 150 0.90 -3.02 -10.93
N ASP A 151 1.71 -2.92 -11.97
CA ASP A 151 2.22 -1.64 -12.45
C ASP A 151 1.12 -0.82 -13.15
N ALA A 152 1.38 0.48 -13.33
CA ALA A 152 0.45 1.38 -14.00
C ALA A 152 0.15 1.02 -15.47
N LEU A 153 0.90 0.10 -16.08
CA LEU A 153 0.64 -0.44 -17.41
C LEU A 153 -0.26 -1.69 -17.37
N GLY A 154 -0.67 -2.13 -16.17
CA GLY A 154 -1.55 -3.29 -16.00
C GLY A 154 -0.81 -4.62 -15.86
N THR A 155 0.52 -4.65 -15.79
CA THR A 155 1.31 -5.87 -15.69
C THR A 155 1.63 -6.20 -14.24
N VAL A 156 1.34 -7.44 -13.82
CA VAL A 156 1.74 -7.93 -12.49
C VAL A 156 3.25 -8.15 -12.47
N LYS A 157 3.90 -7.55 -11.48
CA LYS A 157 5.31 -7.72 -11.15
C LYS A 157 5.43 -8.52 -9.87
N VAL A 158 6.31 -9.49 -9.87
CA VAL A 158 6.60 -10.34 -8.71
C VAL A 158 7.93 -9.90 -8.13
N LEU A 159 7.90 -9.47 -6.88
CA LEU A 159 9.07 -8.99 -6.14
C LEU A 159 9.47 -10.04 -5.11
N PRO A 160 10.69 -10.59 -5.18
CA PRO A 160 11.16 -11.54 -4.18
C PRO A 160 11.32 -10.85 -2.83
N ALA A 161 10.72 -11.42 -1.79
CA ALA A 161 10.80 -10.94 -0.42
C ALA A 161 11.65 -11.84 0.50
N GLY A 162 12.23 -12.89 -0.04
CA GLY A 162 13.18 -13.76 0.65
C GLY A 162 12.63 -15.13 1.04
N SER A 163 13.40 -15.84 1.89
CA SER A 163 13.04 -17.17 2.39
C SER A 163 12.40 -17.09 3.77
N LEU A 164 11.45 -18.01 4.04
CA LEU A 164 10.79 -18.20 5.33
C LEU A 164 11.51 -19.23 6.21
N ALA A 165 12.75 -19.62 5.88
CA ALA A 165 13.59 -20.54 6.66
C ALA A 165 14.08 -19.92 7.99
N PHE A 166 13.17 -19.34 8.75
CA PHE A 166 13.42 -18.81 10.09
C PHE A 166 12.24 -19.10 11.01
N HIS A 167 12.47 -19.03 12.31
CA HIS A 167 11.43 -19.19 13.32
C HIS A 167 11.08 -17.85 13.97
N GLY A 168 9.79 -17.58 14.10
CA GLY A 168 9.30 -16.39 14.79
C GLY A 168 9.07 -15.20 13.86
N TRP A 169 8.86 -14.04 14.47
CA TRP A 169 8.56 -12.80 13.77
C TRP A 169 9.78 -12.14 13.17
N LYS A 170 9.62 -11.69 11.93
CA LYS A 170 10.61 -10.88 11.20
C LYS A 170 9.91 -9.77 10.45
N ASN A 171 10.45 -8.56 10.52
CA ASN A 171 10.03 -7.49 9.61
C ASN A 171 10.79 -7.65 8.29
N ILE A 172 10.03 -7.75 7.21
CA ILE A 172 10.56 -7.83 5.84
C ILE A 172 10.38 -6.47 5.19
N VAL A 173 11.45 -5.95 4.62
CA VAL A 173 11.44 -4.68 3.87
C VAL A 173 11.81 -4.98 2.43
N ILE A 174 10.98 -4.54 1.50
CA ILE A 174 11.24 -4.61 0.06
C ILE A 174 11.22 -3.22 -0.55
N ASN A 175 12.17 -2.95 -1.43
CA ASN A 175 12.18 -1.71 -2.21
C ASN A 175 11.42 -1.92 -3.52
N ILE A 176 10.63 -0.93 -3.91
CA ILE A 176 9.98 -0.92 -5.23
C ILE A 176 11.02 -0.45 -6.26
N PRO A 177 11.41 -1.31 -7.21
CA PRO A 177 12.42 -0.94 -8.20
C PRO A 177 11.96 0.22 -9.09
N GLY A 178 12.86 1.16 -9.37
CA GLY A 178 12.55 2.35 -10.17
C GLY A 178 12.12 2.10 -11.62
N TRP A 179 12.33 0.88 -12.15
CA TRP A 179 11.83 0.48 -13.48
C TRP A 179 10.34 0.12 -13.48
N ILE A 180 9.71 -0.08 -12.32
CA ILE A 180 8.28 -0.32 -12.22
C ILE A 180 7.54 1.00 -12.45
N LYS A 181 6.68 1.03 -13.45
CA LYS A 181 5.83 2.19 -13.74
C LYS A 181 4.74 2.33 -12.69
N GLN A 182 4.74 3.46 -11.97
CA GLN A 182 3.82 3.67 -10.86
C GLN A 182 2.67 4.63 -11.16
N SER A 183 2.69 5.30 -12.31
CA SER A 183 1.60 6.17 -12.77
C SER A 183 1.41 6.07 -14.27
N SER A 184 0.17 6.22 -14.73
CA SER A 184 -0.19 6.27 -16.16
C SER A 184 -1.57 6.89 -16.33
N HIS A 185 -1.69 7.82 -17.28
CA HIS A 185 -2.97 8.38 -17.71
C HIS A 185 -3.67 7.55 -18.82
N LEU A 186 -3.11 6.40 -19.19
CA LEU A 186 -3.63 5.57 -20.30
C LEU A 186 -4.51 4.42 -19.81
N ARG A 187 -4.65 4.24 -18.50
CA ARG A 187 -5.38 3.11 -17.91
C ARG A 187 -6.75 3.57 -17.43
N SER A 188 -7.80 2.83 -17.79
CA SER A 188 -9.13 2.96 -17.21
C SER A 188 -9.18 2.19 -15.88
N GLY A 189 -9.07 2.83 -14.76
CA GLY A 189 -9.01 2.22 -13.43
C GLY A 189 -7.96 2.91 -12.58
N PRO A 190 -7.54 2.35 -11.45
CA PRO A 190 -6.48 2.94 -10.65
C PRO A 190 -5.24 3.15 -11.52
N GLU A 191 -4.86 4.41 -11.73
CA GLU A 191 -3.74 4.80 -12.58
C GLU A 191 -2.39 4.56 -11.92
N ASN A 192 -2.42 4.17 -10.63
CA ASN A 192 -1.26 3.99 -9.79
C ASN A 192 -0.87 2.51 -9.66
N LEU A 193 0.29 2.30 -9.06
CA LEU A 193 0.69 0.98 -8.59
C LEU A 193 -0.37 0.41 -7.64
N THR A 194 -0.69 -0.87 -7.75
CA THR A 194 -1.62 -1.55 -6.85
C THR A 194 -0.95 -2.75 -6.17
N PHE A 195 -1.33 -3.02 -4.93
CA PHE A 195 -0.97 -4.24 -4.24
C PHE A 195 -1.93 -5.36 -4.66
N VAL A 196 -1.36 -6.46 -5.15
CA VAL A 196 -2.13 -7.63 -5.62
C VAL A 196 -2.20 -8.70 -4.53
N GLY A 197 -1.11 -8.91 -3.79
CA GLY A 197 -1.06 -9.92 -2.74
C GLY A 197 0.35 -10.46 -2.48
N PHE A 198 0.39 -11.47 -1.65
CA PHE A 198 1.59 -12.27 -1.38
C PHE A 198 1.48 -13.62 -2.09
N ARG A 199 2.61 -14.13 -2.56
CA ARG A 199 2.73 -15.52 -3.00
C ARG A 199 3.80 -16.22 -2.17
N ILE A 200 3.49 -17.41 -1.69
CA ILE A 200 4.44 -18.28 -1.01
C ILE A 200 4.60 -19.54 -1.86
N ARG A 201 5.84 -19.81 -2.24
CA ARG A 201 6.22 -20.97 -3.05
C ARG A 201 7.04 -21.94 -2.21
N THR A 202 6.76 -23.23 -2.35
CA THR A 202 7.56 -24.26 -1.70
C THR A 202 8.90 -24.44 -2.42
N ASP A 203 9.94 -24.76 -1.64
CA ASP A 203 11.11 -25.40 -2.23
C ASP A 203 10.73 -26.85 -2.63
N ALA A 204 11.31 -27.32 -3.75
CA ALA A 204 10.96 -28.61 -4.32
C ALA A 204 11.24 -29.82 -3.42
N GLU A 205 12.24 -29.70 -2.53
CA GLU A 205 12.68 -30.76 -1.63
C GLU A 205 12.16 -30.59 -0.19
N GLU A 206 11.54 -29.45 0.12
CA GLU A 206 11.06 -29.13 1.47
C GLU A 206 9.81 -29.94 1.85
N TYR A 207 9.59 -30.07 3.15
CA TYR A 207 8.35 -30.65 3.69
C TYR A 207 7.15 -29.79 3.29
N VAL A 208 6.03 -30.45 3.03
CA VAL A 208 4.82 -29.80 2.53
C VAL A 208 3.62 -29.93 3.48
N ASP A 209 3.84 -30.57 4.63
CA ASP A 209 2.81 -30.79 5.64
C ASP A 209 2.88 -29.72 6.74
N ASN A 210 1.71 -29.28 7.21
CA ASN A 210 1.58 -28.40 8.38
C ASN A 210 2.34 -27.06 8.32
N PHE A 211 2.59 -26.51 7.15
CA PHE A 211 3.16 -25.19 7.05
C PHE A 211 2.20 -24.15 7.62
N VAL A 212 2.72 -23.25 8.45
CA VAL A 212 1.98 -22.16 9.07
C VAL A 212 2.76 -20.86 8.88
N VAL A 213 2.03 -19.79 8.54
CA VAL A 213 2.56 -18.45 8.43
C VAL A 213 1.55 -17.47 8.99
N TYR A 214 2.03 -16.38 9.61
CA TYR A 214 1.20 -15.27 10.04
C TYR A 214 1.73 -13.97 9.46
N PHE A 215 0.80 -13.08 9.13
CA PHE A 215 1.07 -11.73 8.62
C PHE A 215 0.57 -10.70 9.61
N ASP A 216 1.30 -9.61 9.72
CA ASP A 216 0.92 -8.46 10.52
C ASP A 216 1.47 -7.16 9.93
N GLN A 217 0.74 -6.08 10.11
CA GLN A 217 1.08 -4.70 9.83
C GLN A 217 1.81 -4.48 8.49
N ILE A 218 1.07 -4.52 7.40
CA ILE A 218 1.59 -4.14 6.08
C ILE A 218 1.63 -2.62 5.99
N LYS A 219 2.79 -2.06 5.67
CA LYS A 219 3.01 -0.63 5.48
C LYS A 219 3.74 -0.36 4.16
N TYR A 220 3.63 0.85 3.69
CA TYR A 220 4.43 1.33 2.58
C TYR A 220 4.83 2.80 2.79
N THR A 221 5.98 3.15 2.27
CA THR A 221 6.51 4.52 2.28
C THR A 221 6.42 5.08 0.88
N SER A 222 5.75 6.21 0.74
CA SER A 222 5.58 6.87 -0.54
C SER A 222 5.88 8.35 -0.48
N ASN A 223 6.09 8.94 -1.65
CA ASN A 223 6.12 10.38 -1.83
C ASN A 223 4.71 10.85 -2.24
N SER A 224 3.96 11.40 -1.29
CA SER A 224 2.57 11.81 -1.47
C SER A 224 2.44 13.10 -2.30
N LEU A 225 3.41 14.01 -2.24
CA LEU A 225 3.37 15.27 -2.99
C LEU A 225 3.50 15.12 -4.51
N SER A 226 3.86 13.94 -5.01
CA SER A 226 3.86 13.71 -6.47
C SER A 226 2.46 13.76 -7.09
N LEU A 227 1.41 13.71 -6.27
CA LEU A 227 0.01 13.79 -6.69
C LEU A 227 -0.62 15.17 -6.41
N ILE A 228 -0.02 15.98 -5.54
CA ILE A 228 -0.52 17.30 -5.17
C ILE A 228 0.21 18.31 -6.05
N TYR A 229 -0.47 18.84 -7.06
CA TYR A 229 -0.04 19.96 -7.87
C TYR A 229 -0.91 21.19 -7.57
N ASP A 230 -0.42 22.36 -7.92
CA ASP A 230 -1.18 23.61 -7.75
C ASP A 230 -2.52 23.50 -8.50
N GLY A 231 -3.62 23.72 -7.77
CA GLY A 231 -4.99 23.55 -8.30
C GLY A 231 -5.52 22.12 -8.27
N TYR A 232 -4.90 21.20 -7.52
CA TYR A 232 -5.38 19.81 -7.36
C TYR A 232 -6.85 19.75 -6.88
N GLU A 233 -7.23 20.65 -5.97
CA GLU A 233 -8.59 20.80 -5.44
C GLU A 233 -9.64 21.10 -6.51
N LEU A 234 -9.22 21.63 -7.66
CA LEU A 234 -10.12 21.92 -8.78
C LEU A 234 -10.61 20.65 -9.49
N ASN A 235 -9.96 19.50 -9.29
CA ASN A 235 -10.43 18.24 -9.84
C ASN A 235 -11.72 17.74 -9.18
N GLU A 236 -12.01 18.21 -7.97
CA GLU A 236 -13.18 17.79 -7.19
C GLU A 236 -14.35 18.78 -7.32
N VAL A 237 -14.18 19.84 -8.12
CA VAL A 237 -15.25 20.81 -8.34
C VAL A 237 -16.36 20.15 -9.17
N ASP A 238 -17.53 20.03 -8.56
CA ASP A 238 -18.74 19.61 -9.24
C ASP A 238 -19.24 20.74 -10.17
N PHE A 239 -19.19 20.52 -11.47
CA PHE A 239 -19.71 21.46 -12.47
C PHE A 239 -21.23 21.44 -12.57
N GLY A 240 -21.91 20.65 -11.71
CA GLY A 240 -23.37 20.55 -11.65
C GLY A 240 -23.95 20.22 -13.03
N ASP A 241 -24.18 18.98 -13.33
CA ASP A 241 -25.07 18.58 -14.41
C ASP A 241 -26.49 18.98 -14.01
N SER A 242 -26.81 20.26 -14.19
CA SER A 242 -28.18 20.75 -14.10
C SER A 242 -28.96 20.19 -15.29
N SER A 243 -29.45 18.97 -15.11
CA SER A 243 -30.58 18.49 -15.90
C SER A 243 -31.86 19.18 -15.37
N ASP A 244 -31.96 20.49 -15.59
CA ASP A 244 -33.26 21.17 -15.56
C ASP A 244 -34.07 20.67 -16.75
N SER A 245 -34.80 19.58 -16.51
CA SER A 245 -35.96 19.27 -17.33
C SER A 245 -37.03 20.29 -17.00
N ASP A 246 -37.11 21.36 -17.79
CA ASP A 246 -38.26 22.25 -17.86
C ASP A 246 -39.52 21.40 -18.10
N GLU A 247 -40.28 21.13 -17.05
CA GLU A 247 -41.68 20.76 -17.14
C GLU A 247 -42.43 21.95 -17.73
N VAL A 248 -42.62 21.91 -19.03
CA VAL A 248 -43.60 22.76 -19.68
C VAL A 248 -44.99 22.33 -19.22
N SER A 249 -45.48 22.99 -18.19
CA SER A 249 -46.86 22.99 -17.79
C SER A 249 -47.70 23.57 -18.91
N GLY A 250 -48.31 22.73 -19.74
CA GLY A 250 -49.35 23.10 -20.70
C GLY A 250 -50.63 23.47 -19.96
N GLY A 251 -50.88 24.76 -19.80
CA GLY A 251 -52.14 25.29 -19.33
C GLY A 251 -53.25 25.08 -20.33
N ASP A 252 -54.31 24.44 -19.93
CA ASP A 252 -55.63 24.42 -20.60
C ASP A 252 -56.17 25.85 -20.81
N ALA A 253 -56.60 26.14 -22.02
CA ALA A 253 -57.56 27.18 -22.27
C ALA A 253 -58.46 26.81 -23.47
N LYS A 254 -59.69 26.42 -23.12
CA LYS A 254 -60.93 26.42 -23.90
C LYS A 254 -61.00 25.61 -25.18
#